data_1bb6754c9d40ce532a7af026a61059db
#
_entry.id   1bb6754c9d40ce532a7af026a61059db
#
_cell.length_a   1.000
_cell.length_b   1.000
_cell.length_c   1.000
_cell.angle_alpha   90.00
_cell.angle_beta   90.00
_cell.angle_gamma   90.00
#
_symmetry.space_group_name_H-M   'P 1'
#
loop_
_entity.id
_entity.type
_entity.pdbx_description
1 polymer ?
#
loop_
_entity_poly.entity_id
_entity_poly.type
_entity_poly.pdbx_seq_one_letter_code
_entity_poly.pdbx_strand_id
1 'polypeptide(L)'
;MLVYPSGLDLSSPHLRFLTARLRERRRAIGSRWRRLSAGRQALLTLAHLRNGHPYAQLAAGFGIGTTTAYRYITEAVDVLAALAPSLAEVVQSASTKAFVLLDGTLLPTDRIAADRPFYSGKHKKHGMNVQVLADPAGRLLWASPALPGAIHDVRAAREHGIIDTLADAGIKRWADKGYRGAGGTVRTPCWGRWETLSTGQQAVNRSHAKIRALVEPAIATLKTWRLLRKLRCSTTRITHLVQAVLTLHLTGSN
;
A
#
# COMPACT_ATOMS: atom_id res chain seq x y z
N MET A 1 6.68 -5.16 36.14
CA MET A 1 6.76 -5.65 34.74
C MET A 1 5.77 -4.84 33.93
N LEU A 2 6.24 -4.03 32.97
CA LEU A 2 5.34 -3.33 32.06
C LEU A 2 4.84 -4.33 31.01
N VAL A 3 3.57 -4.70 31.10
CA VAL A 3 2.92 -5.55 30.10
C VAL A 3 2.68 -4.71 28.86
N TYR A 4 3.15 -5.19 27.69
CA TYR A 4 2.88 -4.56 26.42
C TYR A 4 1.36 -4.58 26.16
N PRO A 5 0.70 -3.41 26.04
CA PRO A 5 -0.72 -3.37 25.77
C PRO A 5 -0.99 -3.95 24.39
N SER A 6 -1.69 -5.07 24.32
CA SER A 6 -2.03 -5.80 23.11
C SER A 6 -3.20 -5.21 22.30
N GLY A 7 -3.50 -3.93 22.47
CA GLY A 7 -4.55 -3.23 21.73
C GLY A 7 -4.24 -3.15 20.23
N LEU A 8 -4.33 -4.29 19.53
CA LEU A 8 -4.29 -4.35 18.07
C LEU A 8 -5.72 -4.36 17.56
N ASP A 9 -6.09 -3.28 16.91
CA ASP A 9 -7.32 -3.18 16.14
C ASP A 9 -7.18 -3.98 14.83
N LEU A 10 -7.13 -5.29 14.96
CA LEU A 10 -7.05 -6.28 13.88
C LEU A 10 -7.87 -7.51 14.25
N SER A 11 -8.52 -8.07 13.24
CA SER A 11 -9.29 -9.30 13.40
C SER A 11 -8.40 -10.53 13.57
N SER A 12 -8.90 -11.56 14.27
CA SER A 12 -8.20 -12.85 14.44
C SER A 12 -7.76 -13.52 13.12
N PRO A 13 -8.47 -13.40 11.99
CA PRO A 13 -8.03 -13.90 10.70
C PRO A 13 -6.62 -13.47 10.30
N HIS A 14 -6.24 -12.22 10.47
CA HIS A 14 -4.88 -11.74 10.13
C HIS A 14 -3.79 -12.48 10.92
N LEU A 15 -4.03 -12.69 12.23
CA LEU A 15 -3.09 -13.39 13.10
C LEU A 15 -2.98 -14.87 12.69
N ARG A 16 -4.11 -15.53 12.43
CA ARG A 16 -4.15 -16.92 11.99
C ARG A 16 -3.45 -17.12 10.65
N PHE A 17 -3.75 -16.25 9.68
CA PHE A 17 -3.15 -16.29 8.36
C PHE A 17 -1.62 -16.16 8.45
N LEU A 18 -1.11 -15.10 9.07
CA LEU A 18 0.34 -14.89 9.17
C LEU A 18 1.02 -16.00 9.97
N THR A 19 0.38 -16.51 11.03
CA THR A 19 0.89 -17.65 11.81
C THR A 19 1.05 -18.89 10.94
N ALA A 20 0.07 -19.20 10.09
CA ALA A 20 0.13 -20.33 9.16
C ALA A 20 1.28 -20.18 8.15
N ARG A 21 1.41 -19.02 7.51
CA ARG A 21 2.50 -18.74 6.56
C ARG A 21 3.89 -18.85 7.21
N LEU A 22 4.04 -18.34 8.44
CA LEU A 22 5.29 -18.46 9.18
C LEU A 22 5.62 -19.92 9.57
N ARG A 23 4.62 -20.73 9.89
CA ARG A 23 4.82 -22.17 10.13
C ARG A 23 5.30 -22.89 8.87
N GLU A 24 4.70 -22.59 7.72
CA GLU A 24 5.12 -23.13 6.42
C GLU A 24 6.55 -22.70 6.09
N ARG A 25 6.86 -21.41 6.25
CA ARG A 25 8.23 -20.90 6.04
C ARG A 25 9.24 -21.62 6.89
N ARG A 26 8.96 -21.79 8.21
CA ARG A 26 9.86 -22.49 9.14
C ARG A 26 10.09 -23.95 8.76
N ARG A 27 9.06 -24.65 8.27
CA ARG A 27 9.20 -26.02 7.74
C ARG A 27 10.07 -26.04 6.49
N ALA A 28 9.82 -25.15 5.55
CA ALA A 28 10.56 -25.06 4.30
C ALA A 28 12.07 -24.79 4.50
N ILE A 29 12.46 -24.01 5.51
CA ILE A 29 13.87 -23.72 5.81
C ILE A 29 14.49 -24.65 6.86
N GLY A 30 13.78 -25.69 7.29
CA GLY A 30 14.29 -26.64 8.31
C GLY A 30 14.57 -26.01 9.67
N SER A 31 13.88 -24.94 10.05
CA SER A 31 14.15 -24.22 11.30
C SER A 31 13.71 -25.05 12.53
N ARG A 32 14.67 -25.62 13.25
CA ARG A 32 14.42 -26.48 14.42
C ARG A 32 14.04 -25.69 15.68
N TRP A 33 14.61 -24.52 15.87
CA TRP A 33 14.42 -23.71 17.07
C TRP A 33 14.25 -22.23 16.76
N ARG A 34 13.30 -21.60 17.46
CA ARG A 34 13.05 -20.15 17.41
C ARG A 34 12.63 -19.64 18.78
N ARG A 35 13.15 -18.49 19.20
CA ARG A 35 12.85 -17.90 20.51
C ARG A 35 11.37 -17.56 20.69
N LEU A 36 10.69 -17.16 19.62
CA LEU A 36 9.24 -16.96 19.63
C LEU A 36 8.53 -18.05 18.83
N SER A 37 7.35 -18.48 19.29
CA SER A 37 6.45 -19.28 18.47
C SER A 37 6.02 -18.51 17.21
N ALA A 38 5.52 -19.21 16.18
CA ALA A 38 5.04 -18.55 14.96
C ALA A 38 3.90 -17.55 15.24
N GLY A 39 3.01 -17.87 16.19
CA GLY A 39 1.94 -16.96 16.59
C GLY A 39 2.46 -15.70 17.30
N ARG A 40 3.46 -15.83 18.18
CA ARG A 40 4.07 -14.65 18.83
C ARG A 40 4.87 -13.80 17.84
N GLN A 41 5.54 -14.42 16.86
CA GLN A 41 6.21 -13.69 15.77
C GLN A 41 5.18 -12.95 14.89
N ALA A 42 4.06 -13.60 14.57
CA ALA A 42 2.98 -12.96 13.83
C ALA A 42 2.42 -11.75 14.59
N LEU A 43 2.12 -11.88 15.88
CA LEU A 43 1.64 -10.80 16.74
C LEU A 43 2.65 -9.62 16.79
N LEU A 44 3.95 -9.92 16.98
CA LEU A 44 5.04 -8.94 16.94
C LEU A 44 5.02 -8.14 15.62
N THR A 45 4.89 -8.84 14.49
CA THR A 45 4.89 -8.22 13.16
C THR A 45 3.65 -7.36 12.94
N LEU A 46 2.47 -7.87 13.30
CA LEU A 46 1.21 -7.14 13.19
C LEU A 46 1.21 -5.87 14.06
N ALA A 47 1.78 -5.93 15.27
CA ALA A 47 1.95 -4.76 16.14
C ALA A 47 2.87 -3.70 15.50
N HIS A 48 3.94 -4.13 14.83
CA HIS A 48 4.81 -3.21 14.09
C HIS A 48 4.08 -2.55 12.91
N LEU A 49 3.45 -3.35 12.07
CA LEU A 49 2.78 -2.85 10.86
C LEU A 49 1.56 -1.98 11.19
N ARG A 50 0.69 -2.45 12.09
CA ARG A 50 -0.58 -1.79 12.40
C ARG A 50 -0.39 -0.51 13.22
N ASN A 51 0.43 -0.57 14.28
CA ASN A 51 0.60 0.53 15.23
C ASN A 51 1.86 1.38 14.96
N GLY A 52 2.81 0.89 14.14
CA GLY A 52 4.08 1.58 13.89
C GLY A 52 5.04 1.56 15.08
N HIS A 53 4.91 0.59 15.99
CA HIS A 53 5.76 0.51 17.18
C HIS A 53 7.23 0.26 16.79
N PRO A 54 8.19 0.95 17.43
CA PRO A 54 9.61 0.78 17.17
C PRO A 54 10.12 -0.58 17.65
N TYR A 55 11.16 -1.09 17.00
CA TYR A 55 11.76 -2.40 17.31
C TYR A 55 12.17 -2.56 18.77
N ALA A 56 12.71 -1.50 19.40
CA ALA A 56 13.13 -1.54 20.81
C ALA A 56 11.94 -1.77 21.75
N GLN A 57 10.82 -1.10 21.52
CA GLN A 57 9.61 -1.28 22.32
C GLN A 57 9.04 -2.69 22.16
N LEU A 58 9.00 -3.19 20.92
CA LEU A 58 8.54 -4.55 20.62
C LEU A 58 9.46 -5.60 21.24
N ALA A 59 10.78 -5.41 21.13
CA ALA A 59 11.77 -6.30 21.72
C ALA A 59 11.57 -6.43 23.23
N ALA A 60 11.41 -5.32 23.94
CA ALA A 60 11.13 -5.31 25.38
C ALA A 60 9.81 -6.04 25.71
N GLY A 61 8.72 -5.75 24.99
CA GLY A 61 7.42 -6.37 25.25
C GLY A 61 7.36 -7.88 24.95
N PHE A 62 8.19 -8.37 24.02
CA PHE A 62 8.24 -9.79 23.67
C PHE A 62 9.38 -10.56 24.35
N GLY A 63 10.21 -9.92 25.16
CA GLY A 63 11.33 -10.53 25.88
C GLY A 63 12.44 -11.04 24.93
N ILE A 64 12.76 -10.29 23.88
CA ILE A 64 13.79 -10.61 22.88
C ILE A 64 14.71 -9.41 22.63
N GLY A 65 15.87 -9.64 22.03
CA GLY A 65 16.75 -8.54 21.62
C GLY A 65 16.20 -7.77 20.40
N THR A 66 16.57 -6.49 20.28
CA THR A 66 16.12 -5.60 19.18
C THR A 66 16.47 -6.15 17.80
N THR A 67 17.68 -6.71 17.64
CA THR A 67 18.09 -7.36 16.39
C THR A 67 17.23 -8.57 16.05
N THR A 68 16.83 -9.34 17.06
CA THR A 68 15.95 -10.48 16.87
C THR A 68 14.54 -10.03 16.47
N ALA A 69 14.02 -8.97 17.09
CA ALA A 69 12.74 -8.36 16.70
C ALA A 69 12.77 -7.88 15.23
N TYR A 70 13.84 -7.17 14.84
CA TYR A 70 14.06 -6.75 13.46
C TYR A 70 14.07 -7.93 12.48
N ARG A 71 14.85 -8.99 12.77
CA ARG A 71 14.94 -10.18 11.90
C ARG A 71 13.59 -10.89 11.75
N TYR A 72 12.84 -11.04 12.85
CA TYR A 72 11.53 -11.68 12.84
C TYR A 72 10.49 -10.89 12.05
N ILE A 73 10.47 -9.58 12.19
CA ILE A 73 9.57 -8.70 11.44
C ILE A 73 9.96 -8.70 9.97
N THR A 74 11.25 -8.61 9.64
CA THR A 74 11.75 -8.66 8.26
C THR A 74 11.36 -9.95 7.57
N GLU A 75 11.60 -11.10 8.20
CA GLU A 75 11.19 -12.41 7.66
C GLU A 75 9.68 -12.48 7.39
N ALA A 76 8.87 -12.01 8.33
CA ALA A 76 7.42 -12.03 8.19
C ALA A 76 6.92 -11.08 7.09
N VAL A 77 7.52 -9.91 6.96
CA VAL A 77 7.23 -8.95 5.88
C VAL A 77 7.58 -9.55 4.52
N ASP A 78 8.74 -10.22 4.40
CA ASP A 78 9.15 -10.84 3.14
C ASP A 78 8.22 -11.99 2.74
N VAL A 79 7.79 -12.81 3.72
CA VAL A 79 6.77 -13.87 3.50
C VAL A 79 5.45 -13.28 3.00
N LEU A 80 4.98 -12.19 3.61
CA LEU A 80 3.74 -11.54 3.20
C LEU A 80 3.87 -10.86 1.83
N ALA A 81 4.97 -10.15 1.59
CA ALA A 81 5.21 -9.45 0.34
C ALA A 81 5.25 -10.40 -0.86
N ALA A 82 5.79 -11.60 -0.69
CA ALA A 82 5.81 -12.64 -1.72
C ALA A 82 4.42 -13.20 -2.08
N LEU A 83 3.40 -12.93 -1.27
CA LEU A 83 2.01 -13.35 -1.47
C LEU A 83 1.13 -12.22 -2.03
N ALA A 84 1.68 -11.03 -2.24
CA ALA A 84 0.93 -9.93 -2.80
C ALA A 84 0.57 -10.20 -4.26
N PRO A 85 -0.68 -9.91 -4.69
CA PRO A 85 -1.08 -10.16 -6.05
C PRO A 85 -0.32 -9.24 -7.01
N SER A 86 0.04 -9.79 -8.15
CA SER A 86 0.58 -9.03 -9.29
C SER A 86 -0.49 -8.11 -9.89
N LEU A 87 -0.05 -7.10 -10.65
CA LEU A 87 -0.97 -6.23 -11.38
C LEU A 87 -1.86 -7.05 -12.34
N ALA A 88 -1.30 -8.03 -13.03
CA ALA A 88 -2.02 -8.86 -14.00
C ALA A 88 -3.15 -9.67 -13.33
N GLU A 89 -2.90 -10.30 -12.18
CA GLU A 89 -3.92 -11.03 -11.42
C GLU A 89 -5.06 -10.12 -10.97
N VAL A 90 -4.71 -8.91 -10.50
CA VAL A 90 -5.71 -7.92 -10.06
C VAL A 90 -6.54 -7.42 -11.24
N VAL A 91 -5.92 -7.13 -12.39
CA VAL A 91 -6.61 -6.70 -13.61
C VAL A 91 -7.55 -7.81 -14.11
N GLN A 92 -7.11 -9.05 -14.11
CA GLN A 92 -7.97 -10.19 -14.44
C GLN A 92 -9.19 -10.27 -13.51
N SER A 93 -9.00 -10.13 -12.20
CA SER A 93 -10.11 -10.13 -11.23
C SER A 93 -11.05 -8.92 -11.37
N ALA A 94 -10.52 -7.81 -11.88
CA ALA A 94 -11.27 -6.57 -12.09
C ALA A 94 -11.98 -6.51 -13.45
N SER A 95 -11.81 -7.48 -14.35
CA SER A 95 -12.37 -7.50 -15.70
C SER A 95 -13.91 -7.43 -15.73
N THR A 96 -14.58 -7.93 -14.70
CA THR A 96 -16.04 -7.88 -14.53
C THR A 96 -16.55 -6.55 -13.97
N LYS A 97 -15.68 -5.64 -13.57
CA LYS A 97 -16.06 -4.35 -12.98
C LYS A 97 -16.29 -3.30 -14.07
N ALA A 98 -17.28 -2.43 -13.84
CA ALA A 98 -17.63 -1.36 -14.79
C ALA A 98 -16.47 -0.40 -15.05
N PHE A 99 -15.61 -0.17 -14.04
CA PHE A 99 -14.40 0.64 -14.08
C PHE A 99 -13.54 0.39 -12.85
N VAL A 100 -12.33 0.93 -12.86
CA VAL A 100 -11.45 1.04 -11.69
C VAL A 100 -11.06 2.49 -11.44
N LEU A 101 -10.68 2.78 -10.21
CA LEU A 101 -10.15 4.08 -9.78
C LEU A 101 -8.64 3.98 -9.65
N LEU A 102 -7.92 4.93 -10.23
CA LEU A 102 -6.46 5.02 -10.15
C LEU A 102 -6.08 6.35 -9.50
N ASP A 103 -5.30 6.29 -8.41
CA ASP A 103 -4.74 7.47 -7.77
C ASP A 103 -3.36 7.18 -7.19
N GLY A 104 -2.54 8.23 -7.06
CA GLY A 104 -1.24 8.18 -6.42
C GLY A 104 -1.29 8.68 -4.99
N THR A 105 -0.58 8.00 -4.09
CA THR A 105 -0.43 8.46 -2.72
C THR A 105 1.04 8.55 -2.32
N LEU A 106 1.38 9.58 -1.54
CA LEU A 106 2.70 9.70 -0.93
C LEU A 106 2.69 9.00 0.43
N LEU A 107 3.66 8.11 0.63
CA LEU A 107 4.00 7.51 1.92
C LEU A 107 5.17 8.31 2.51
N PRO A 108 4.96 9.10 3.58
CA PRO A 108 6.00 9.98 4.12
C PRO A 108 7.17 9.19 4.73
N THR A 109 8.39 9.69 4.52
CA THR A 109 9.63 9.14 5.09
C THR A 109 10.33 10.21 5.92
N ASP A 110 10.83 9.84 7.11
CA ASP A 110 11.47 10.76 8.04
C ASP A 110 13.00 10.81 7.91
N ARG A 111 13.61 9.81 7.26
CA ARG A 111 15.06 9.64 7.21
C ARG A 111 15.50 9.39 5.79
N ILE A 112 15.91 10.45 5.10
CA ILE A 112 16.49 10.36 3.77
C ILE A 112 17.74 11.21 3.75
N ALA A 113 18.89 10.58 3.52
CA ALA A 113 20.16 11.28 3.36
C ALA A 113 20.24 11.99 1.99
N ALA A 114 19.61 11.44 0.95
CA ALA A 114 19.54 12.02 -0.39
C ALA A 114 18.19 12.72 -0.58
N ASP A 115 18.21 14.02 -0.73
CA ASP A 115 17.05 14.88 -0.61
C ASP A 115 16.13 14.86 -1.85
N ARG A 116 16.68 15.19 -3.01
CA ARG A 116 15.90 15.53 -4.22
C ARG A 116 15.04 14.40 -4.80
N PRO A 117 15.51 13.14 -4.93
CA PRO A 117 14.69 12.09 -5.57
C PRO A 117 13.42 11.76 -4.80
N PHE A 118 13.40 12.01 -3.50
CA PHE A 118 12.30 11.63 -2.61
C PHE A 118 11.37 12.79 -2.27
N TYR A 119 11.73 14.03 -2.62
CA TYR A 119 10.89 15.19 -2.34
C TYR A 119 9.75 15.33 -3.36
N SER A 120 8.52 15.23 -2.87
CA SER A 120 7.33 15.46 -3.69
C SER A 120 6.95 16.94 -3.68
N GLY A 121 7.10 17.61 -4.84
CA GLY A 121 6.67 18.99 -5.02
C GLY A 121 5.15 19.17 -4.84
N LYS A 122 4.35 18.16 -5.20
CA LYS A 122 2.88 18.13 -5.01
C LYS A 122 2.50 18.15 -3.53
N HIS A 123 3.18 17.36 -2.71
CA HIS A 123 2.87 17.19 -1.28
C HIS A 123 3.77 18.02 -0.35
N LYS A 124 4.81 18.67 -0.88
CA LYS A 124 5.84 19.43 -0.13
C LYS A 124 6.45 18.62 1.02
N LYS A 125 6.70 17.33 0.79
CA LYS A 125 7.21 16.37 1.77
C LYS A 125 8.08 15.33 1.10
N HIS A 126 9.03 14.78 1.87
CA HIS A 126 9.79 13.60 1.47
C HIS A 126 8.93 12.34 1.63
N GLY A 127 9.06 11.42 0.70
CA GLY A 127 8.31 10.18 0.73
C GLY A 127 8.50 9.33 -0.50
N MET A 128 7.71 8.27 -0.57
CA MET A 128 7.63 7.37 -1.72
C MET A 128 6.25 7.46 -2.35
N ASN A 129 6.21 7.51 -3.69
CA ASN A 129 4.98 7.46 -4.46
C ASN A 129 4.53 6.00 -4.58
N VAL A 130 3.28 5.73 -4.28
CA VAL A 130 2.61 4.44 -4.47
C VAL A 130 1.32 4.67 -5.23
N GLN A 131 1.14 3.94 -6.32
CA GLN A 131 -0.10 3.94 -7.10
C GLN A 131 -1.10 2.97 -6.49
N VAL A 132 -2.36 3.36 -6.44
CA VAL A 132 -3.45 2.58 -5.84
C VAL A 132 -4.53 2.34 -6.88
N LEU A 133 -4.98 1.08 -6.99
CA LEU A 133 -6.19 0.72 -7.72
C LEU A 133 -7.31 0.40 -6.73
N ALA A 134 -8.49 0.98 -6.95
CA ALA A 134 -9.68 0.68 -6.18
C ALA A 134 -10.85 0.30 -7.11
N ASP A 135 -11.80 -0.45 -6.58
CA ASP A 135 -13.02 -0.77 -7.29
C ASP A 135 -14.05 0.40 -7.22
N PRO A 136 -15.17 0.31 -7.96
CA PRO A 136 -16.21 1.34 -7.94
C PRO A 136 -16.84 1.59 -6.56
N ALA A 137 -16.70 0.66 -5.62
CA ALA A 137 -17.16 0.81 -4.23
C ALA A 137 -16.07 1.41 -3.30
N GLY A 138 -14.90 1.78 -3.84
CA GLY A 138 -13.81 2.35 -3.06
C GLY A 138 -12.96 1.32 -2.30
N ARG A 139 -13.11 0.02 -2.60
CA ARG A 139 -12.29 -1.03 -1.96
C ARG A 139 -10.94 -1.11 -2.63
N LEU A 140 -9.89 -1.20 -1.82
CA LEU A 140 -8.52 -1.36 -2.28
C LEU A 140 -8.37 -2.70 -3.01
N LEU A 141 -7.95 -2.66 -4.27
CA LEU A 141 -7.65 -3.84 -5.09
C LEU A 141 -6.15 -4.11 -5.14
N TRP A 142 -5.36 -3.06 -5.31
CA TRP A 142 -3.93 -3.17 -5.51
C TRP A 142 -3.18 -1.91 -5.11
N ALA A 143 -1.91 -2.09 -4.74
CA ALA A 143 -0.97 -1.01 -4.50
C ALA A 143 0.36 -1.35 -5.16
N SER A 144 0.95 -0.39 -5.87
CA SER A 144 2.20 -0.59 -6.62
C SER A 144 3.41 -0.78 -5.70
N PRO A 145 4.51 -1.31 -6.23
CA PRO A 145 5.83 -1.04 -5.68
C PRO A 145 6.04 0.46 -5.47
N ALA A 146 6.84 0.82 -4.48
CA ALA A 146 7.08 2.21 -4.13
C ALA A 146 8.17 2.83 -5.02
N LEU A 147 7.91 4.00 -5.59
CA LEU A 147 8.87 4.81 -6.35
C LEU A 147 9.24 6.07 -5.58
N PRO A 148 10.39 6.73 -5.88
CA PRO A 148 10.75 8.01 -5.29
C PRO A 148 9.65 9.06 -5.41
N GLY A 149 9.42 9.85 -4.35
CA GLY A 149 8.32 10.80 -4.26
C GLY A 149 8.36 11.97 -5.25
N ALA A 150 9.52 12.23 -5.90
CA ALA A 150 9.63 13.18 -6.98
C ALA A 150 9.01 12.70 -8.30
N ILE A 151 8.76 11.39 -8.44
CA ILE A 151 8.14 10.82 -9.64
C ILE A 151 6.65 11.18 -9.66
N HIS A 152 6.22 11.86 -10.73
CA HIS A 152 4.82 12.23 -10.93
C HIS A 152 3.93 11.01 -11.18
N ASP A 153 2.67 11.09 -10.77
CA ASP A 153 1.71 9.98 -10.80
C ASP A 153 1.56 9.33 -12.18
N VAL A 154 1.48 10.12 -13.26
CA VAL A 154 1.39 9.59 -14.63
C VAL A 154 2.65 8.79 -15.03
N ARG A 155 3.84 9.28 -14.62
CA ARG A 155 5.09 8.57 -14.89
C ARG A 155 5.17 7.29 -14.08
N ALA A 156 4.80 7.33 -12.80
CA ALA A 156 4.74 6.16 -11.94
C ALA A 156 3.77 5.09 -12.50
N ALA A 157 2.59 5.51 -12.98
CA ALA A 157 1.64 4.59 -13.58
C ALA A 157 2.17 3.92 -14.86
N ARG A 158 2.93 4.65 -15.68
CA ARG A 158 3.60 4.08 -16.87
C ARG A 158 4.73 3.12 -16.49
N GLU A 159 5.58 3.52 -15.55
CA GLU A 159 6.71 2.71 -15.09
C GLU A 159 6.26 1.37 -14.49
N HIS A 160 5.10 1.34 -13.85
CA HIS A 160 4.48 0.11 -13.34
C HIS A 160 3.64 -0.64 -14.38
N GLY A 161 3.53 -0.16 -15.62
CA GLY A 161 2.73 -0.78 -16.67
C GLY A 161 1.21 -0.72 -16.44
N ILE A 162 0.74 0.10 -15.49
CA ILE A 162 -0.69 0.16 -15.11
C ILE A 162 -1.55 0.61 -16.29
N ILE A 163 -1.05 1.60 -17.06
CA ILE A 163 -1.78 2.19 -18.17
C ILE A 163 -2.04 1.14 -19.25
N ASP A 164 -1.00 0.42 -19.65
CA ASP A 164 -1.07 -0.55 -20.75
C ASP A 164 -1.85 -1.79 -20.32
N THR A 165 -1.54 -2.36 -19.16
CA THR A 165 -2.23 -3.56 -18.65
C THR A 165 -3.75 -3.35 -18.52
N LEU A 166 -4.20 -2.18 -18.03
CA LEU A 166 -5.62 -1.86 -17.96
C LEU A 166 -6.23 -1.56 -19.34
N ALA A 167 -5.47 -1.02 -20.28
CA ALA A 167 -5.94 -0.77 -21.64
C ALA A 167 -6.15 -2.08 -22.40
N ASP A 168 -5.18 -2.98 -22.34
CA ASP A 168 -5.21 -4.30 -22.98
C ASP A 168 -6.40 -5.14 -22.47
N ALA A 169 -6.73 -5.00 -21.19
CA ALA A 169 -7.89 -5.63 -20.58
C ALA A 169 -9.22 -4.89 -20.87
N GLY A 170 -9.22 -3.78 -21.61
CA GLY A 170 -10.42 -3.01 -21.92
C GLY A 170 -11.08 -2.32 -20.72
N ILE A 171 -10.39 -2.25 -19.57
CA ILE A 171 -10.95 -1.72 -18.32
C ILE A 171 -10.91 -0.18 -18.32
N LYS A 172 -12.08 0.44 -18.17
CA LYS A 172 -12.19 1.89 -17.99
C LYS A 172 -11.61 2.30 -16.65
N ARG A 173 -10.88 3.40 -16.62
CA ARG A 173 -10.26 3.92 -15.39
C ARG A 173 -10.46 5.41 -15.23
N TRP A 174 -10.76 5.81 -14.00
CA TRP A 174 -10.92 7.20 -13.59
C TRP A 174 -9.71 7.61 -12.75
N ALA A 175 -9.09 8.71 -13.14
CA ALA A 175 -7.90 9.22 -12.49
C ALA A 175 -7.94 10.74 -12.32
N ASP A 176 -7.09 11.31 -11.48
CA ASP A 176 -7.03 12.75 -11.27
C ASP A 176 -6.36 13.47 -12.46
N LYS A 177 -6.31 14.81 -12.39
CA LYS A 177 -5.65 15.65 -13.39
C LYS A 177 -4.15 15.36 -13.54
N GLY A 178 -3.52 14.74 -12.55
CA GLY A 178 -2.11 14.32 -12.56
C GLY A 178 -1.80 13.22 -13.57
N TYR A 179 -2.83 12.51 -14.05
CA TYR A 179 -2.71 11.47 -15.10
C TYR A 179 -3.01 11.98 -16.50
N ARG A 180 -3.10 13.28 -16.70
CA ARG A 180 -3.32 13.85 -18.03
C ARG A 180 -2.20 13.41 -18.98
N GLY A 181 -2.58 13.09 -20.22
CA GLY A 181 -1.66 12.56 -21.22
C GLY A 181 -1.24 11.11 -20.99
N ALA A 182 -1.87 10.41 -20.04
CA ALA A 182 -1.63 8.99 -19.84
C ALA A 182 -1.98 8.16 -21.09
N GLY A 183 -2.98 8.61 -21.88
CA GLY A 183 -3.46 7.88 -23.05
C GLY A 183 -4.44 6.75 -22.70
N GLY A 184 -4.76 5.93 -23.69
CA GLY A 184 -5.65 4.79 -23.55
C GLY A 184 -7.04 5.14 -23.01
N THR A 185 -7.59 4.30 -22.13
CA THR A 185 -8.93 4.45 -21.55
C THR A 185 -8.95 5.27 -20.26
N VAL A 186 -7.88 6.06 -19.96
CA VAL A 186 -7.82 6.90 -18.74
C VAL A 186 -8.73 8.11 -18.90
N ARG A 187 -9.70 8.22 -18.02
CA ARG A 187 -10.60 9.38 -17.93
C ARG A 187 -10.07 10.34 -16.88
N THR A 188 -9.72 11.53 -17.32
CA THR A 188 -9.28 12.66 -16.48
C THR A 188 -10.27 13.81 -16.61
N PRO A 189 -10.33 14.74 -15.63
CA PRO A 189 -11.21 15.90 -15.72
C PRO A 189 -10.83 16.82 -16.87
N CYS A 190 -11.82 17.55 -17.42
CA CYS A 190 -11.62 18.59 -18.39
C CYS A 190 -10.65 19.65 -17.84
N TRP A 191 -9.77 20.14 -18.73
CA TRP A 191 -8.77 21.14 -18.39
C TRP A 191 -9.32 22.56 -18.52
N GLY A 192 -8.93 23.40 -17.59
CA GLY A 192 -9.21 24.82 -17.58
C GLY A 192 -9.44 25.33 -16.15
N ARG A 193 -9.52 26.65 -16.02
CA ARG A 193 -10.04 27.26 -14.81
C ARG A 193 -11.56 27.06 -14.80
N TRP A 194 -12.13 26.89 -13.62
CA TRP A 194 -13.57 26.62 -13.49
C TRP A 194 -14.44 27.60 -14.28
N GLU A 195 -14.09 28.88 -14.23
CA GLU A 195 -14.81 29.99 -14.85
C GLU A 195 -14.73 29.99 -16.39
N THR A 196 -13.69 29.38 -16.95
CA THR A 196 -13.46 29.30 -18.41
C THR A 196 -14.02 28.03 -19.03
N LEU A 197 -14.46 27.08 -18.20
CA LEU A 197 -15.06 25.84 -18.68
C LEU A 197 -16.51 26.07 -19.10
N SER A 198 -16.96 25.40 -20.18
CA SER A 198 -18.37 25.39 -20.55
C SER A 198 -19.20 24.71 -19.47
N THR A 199 -20.50 25.01 -19.42
CA THR A 199 -21.45 24.39 -18.46
C THR A 199 -21.41 22.86 -18.54
N GLY A 200 -21.29 22.28 -19.75
CA GLY A 200 -21.15 20.85 -19.96
C GLY A 200 -19.86 20.29 -19.36
N GLN A 201 -18.72 20.97 -19.58
CA GLN A 201 -17.43 20.58 -19.00
C GLN A 201 -17.43 20.67 -17.46
N GLN A 202 -18.07 21.69 -16.90
CA GLN A 202 -18.25 21.82 -15.46
C GLN A 202 -19.10 20.68 -14.89
N ALA A 203 -20.19 20.28 -15.59
CA ALA A 203 -21.01 19.15 -15.19
C ALA A 203 -20.23 17.82 -15.23
N VAL A 204 -19.43 17.60 -16.28
CA VAL A 204 -18.52 16.46 -16.38
C VAL A 204 -17.53 16.44 -15.23
N ASN A 205 -16.90 17.59 -14.93
CA ASN A 205 -15.91 17.66 -13.84
C ASN A 205 -16.54 17.43 -12.46
N ARG A 206 -17.78 17.89 -12.22
CA ARG A 206 -18.52 17.58 -10.99
C ARG A 206 -18.79 16.08 -10.85
N SER A 207 -19.24 15.43 -11.90
CA SER A 207 -19.47 13.97 -11.91
C SER A 207 -18.17 13.20 -11.73
N HIS A 208 -17.11 13.63 -12.42
CA HIS A 208 -15.77 13.04 -12.30
C HIS A 208 -15.24 13.14 -10.86
N ALA A 209 -15.40 14.31 -10.21
CA ALA A 209 -14.96 14.50 -8.83
C ALA A 209 -15.68 13.55 -7.84
N LYS A 210 -17.00 13.35 -8.02
CA LYS A 210 -17.77 12.41 -7.21
C LYS A 210 -17.28 10.96 -7.36
N ILE A 211 -17.02 10.52 -8.60
CA ILE A 211 -16.49 9.17 -8.86
C ILE A 211 -15.10 9.01 -8.28
N ARG A 212 -14.22 10.00 -8.48
CA ARG A 212 -12.84 9.95 -7.97
C ARG A 212 -12.76 9.94 -6.45
N ALA A 213 -13.67 10.63 -5.76
CA ALA A 213 -13.70 10.65 -4.30
C ALA A 213 -13.80 9.24 -3.69
N LEU A 214 -14.33 8.26 -4.43
CA LEU A 214 -14.41 6.88 -3.99
C LEU A 214 -13.04 6.19 -3.84
N VAL A 215 -11.93 6.75 -4.36
CA VAL A 215 -10.58 6.20 -4.12
C VAL A 215 -10.03 6.56 -2.74
N GLU A 216 -10.53 7.64 -2.12
CA GLU A 216 -10.05 8.11 -0.82
C GLU A 216 -10.17 7.06 0.30
N PRO A 217 -11.29 6.30 0.41
CA PRO A 217 -11.40 5.17 1.33
C PRO A 217 -10.33 4.11 1.14
N ALA A 218 -9.96 3.77 -0.11
CA ALA A 218 -8.91 2.79 -0.39
C ALA A 218 -7.54 3.27 0.10
N ILE A 219 -7.20 4.55 -0.15
CA ILE A 219 -5.97 5.17 0.36
C ILE A 219 -6.00 5.27 1.88
N ALA A 220 -7.15 5.64 2.47
CA ALA A 220 -7.31 5.67 3.92
C ALA A 220 -7.11 4.28 4.54
N THR A 221 -7.67 3.25 3.92
CA THR A 221 -7.49 1.85 4.33
C THR A 221 -6.02 1.45 4.36
N LEU A 222 -5.26 1.75 3.29
CA LEU A 222 -3.81 1.53 3.27
C LEU A 222 -3.11 2.25 4.43
N LYS A 223 -3.48 3.51 4.70
CA LYS A 223 -2.92 4.33 5.78
C LYS A 223 -3.46 4.01 7.19
N THR A 224 -4.45 3.11 7.35
CA THR A 224 -4.80 2.58 8.66
C THR A 224 -3.67 1.77 9.29
N TRP A 225 -2.78 1.24 8.46
CA TRP A 225 -1.52 0.64 8.87
C TRP A 225 -0.53 1.75 9.20
N ARG A 226 -0.46 2.12 10.47
CA ARG A 226 0.20 3.34 10.97
C ARG A 226 1.68 3.43 10.60
N LEU A 227 2.35 2.28 10.39
CA LEU A 227 3.73 2.25 9.90
C LEU A 227 3.89 3.01 8.59
N LEU A 228 2.89 2.92 7.67
CA LEU A 228 2.93 3.60 6.37
C LEU A 228 2.71 5.11 6.44
N ARG A 229 2.29 5.66 7.59
CA ARG A 229 2.14 7.11 7.79
C ARG A 229 3.44 7.82 8.11
N LYS A 230 4.46 7.08 8.57
CA LYS A 230 5.76 7.62 8.99
C LYS A 230 6.83 6.56 8.89
N LEU A 231 7.36 6.40 7.70
CA LEU A 231 8.37 5.39 7.41
C LEU A 231 9.75 5.86 7.90
N ARG A 232 10.46 4.97 8.58
CA ARG A 232 11.80 5.19 9.14
C ARG A 232 12.79 4.10 8.75
N CYS A 233 12.46 3.36 7.70
CA CYS A 233 13.30 2.31 7.15
C CYS A 233 13.98 2.75 5.85
N SER A 234 14.88 1.91 5.33
CA SER A 234 15.43 2.09 3.99
C SER A 234 14.33 2.13 2.93
N THR A 235 14.48 2.97 1.92
CA THR A 235 13.54 3.10 0.80
C THR A 235 13.34 1.78 0.05
N THR A 236 14.38 0.93 -0.02
CA THR A 236 14.31 -0.41 -0.61
C THR A 236 13.35 -1.36 0.12
N ARG A 237 13.09 -1.13 1.41
CA ARG A 237 12.17 -1.94 2.21
C ARG A 237 10.72 -1.51 2.08
N ILE A 238 10.45 -0.29 1.59
CA ILE A 238 9.10 0.28 1.58
C ILE A 238 8.18 -0.52 0.65
N THR A 239 8.68 -0.96 -0.50
CA THR A 239 7.92 -1.84 -1.41
C THR A 239 7.44 -3.11 -0.69
N HIS A 240 8.32 -3.82 0.02
CA HIS A 240 7.94 -5.02 0.77
C HIS A 240 6.90 -4.73 1.85
N LEU A 241 7.02 -3.58 2.54
CA LEU A 241 6.02 -3.18 3.54
C LEU A 241 4.66 -2.90 2.92
N VAL A 242 4.61 -2.23 1.78
CA VAL A 242 3.36 -1.96 1.04
C VAL A 242 2.72 -3.27 0.58
N GLN A 243 3.51 -4.17 -0.02
CA GLN A 243 3.03 -5.46 -0.49
C GLN A 243 2.56 -6.36 0.68
N ALA A 244 3.28 -6.37 1.80
CA ALA A 244 2.87 -7.11 2.99
C ALA A 244 1.54 -6.60 3.57
N VAL A 245 1.36 -5.28 3.60
CA VAL A 245 0.12 -4.65 4.06
C VAL A 245 -1.03 -4.96 3.10
N LEU A 246 -0.79 -4.91 1.78
CA LEU A 246 -1.79 -5.27 0.77
C LEU A 246 -2.27 -6.72 0.96
N THR A 247 -1.34 -7.66 1.11
CA THR A 247 -1.67 -9.08 1.37
C THR A 247 -2.54 -9.24 2.62
N LEU A 248 -2.18 -8.60 3.73
CA LEU A 248 -2.97 -8.65 4.95
C LEU A 248 -4.35 -8.04 4.76
N HIS A 249 -4.45 -6.89 4.08
CA HIS A 249 -5.73 -6.23 3.82
C HIS A 249 -6.67 -7.15 3.03
N LEU A 250 -6.19 -7.72 1.92
CA LEU A 250 -7.00 -8.60 1.06
C LEU A 250 -7.43 -9.88 1.78
N THR A 251 -6.59 -10.41 2.68
CA THR A 251 -6.94 -11.59 3.49
C THR A 251 -8.00 -11.31 4.56
N GLY A 252 -8.06 -10.10 5.08
CA GLY A 252 -9.04 -9.72 6.11
C GLY A 252 -10.37 -9.22 5.57
N SER A 253 -10.49 -9.03 4.26
CA SER A 253 -11.70 -8.52 3.58
C SER A 253 -12.61 -9.61 3.02
N ASN A 254 -12.22 -10.87 3.18
CA ASN A 254 -12.99 -12.08 2.79
C ASN A 254 -13.74 -12.66 3.97
#